data_6b4a979a78ad40788abd5416f40d47ec
#
_entry.id   6b4a979a78ad40788abd5416f40d47ec
#
_cell.length_a   1.000
_cell.length_b   1.000
_cell.length_c   1.000
_cell.angle_alpha   90.00
_cell.angle_beta   90.00
_cell.angle_gamma   90.00
#
_symmetry.space_group_name_H-M   'P 1'
#
loop_
_entity.id
_entity.type
_entity.pdbx_description
1 polymer ?
#
loop_
_entity_poly.entity_id
_entity_poly.type
_entity_poly.pdbx_seq_one_letter_code
_entity_poly.pdbx_strand_id
1 'polypeptide(L)'
;MKPSKGRIPVDPPAAARVIGPMTRTVADAALLMKVVSRPDPRDYMSLPAQDIPWELLARDLKGVRIGLWTDTAGGWPIDGEVKDAVLTAARTFEQAGAIVEPLADWTTLDMRMGMAHFFTMRCRVDLAAMPPQRAALAAPYIHAAAEFAGSLTPEDTFRAFVRMQALRAATVAATLPYDYVLSPVSPVLPFAAEAINSGPENPLKDSHFTSVFNQSEQPAASINCGYSRGGLPIGLQIAGRRFDDLGVLQMAAFYEGVRPAQAPWPEPA
;
A
#
# COMPACT_ATOMS: atom_id res chain seq x y z
N MET A 1 -2.67 5.57 -6.25
CA MET A 1 -2.90 4.21 -6.82
C MET A 1 -1.60 3.46 -6.91
N LYS A 2 -1.52 2.28 -6.37
CA LYS A 2 -0.44 1.30 -6.53
C LYS A 2 -1.00 0.16 -7.41
N PRO A 3 -0.61 0.03 -8.67
CA PRO A 3 -1.13 -1.02 -9.54
C PRO A 3 -0.59 -2.41 -9.17
N SER A 4 -1.09 -3.42 -9.85
CA SER A 4 -0.51 -4.76 -9.86
C SER A 4 0.96 -4.70 -10.27
N LYS A 5 1.79 -5.53 -9.67
CA LYS A 5 3.21 -5.63 -10.04
C LYS A 5 3.37 -5.93 -11.53
N GLY A 6 4.22 -5.17 -12.19
CA GLY A 6 4.47 -5.27 -13.63
C GLY A 6 3.46 -4.53 -14.53
N ARG A 7 2.39 -3.93 -13.97
CA ARG A 7 1.46 -3.11 -14.74
C ARG A 7 2.11 -1.82 -15.23
N ILE A 8 2.94 -1.21 -14.41
CA ILE A 8 3.85 -0.13 -14.79
C ILE A 8 5.26 -0.69 -14.67
N PRO A 9 6.02 -0.71 -15.78
CA PRO A 9 7.41 -1.18 -15.78
C PRO A 9 8.29 -0.38 -14.84
N VAL A 10 9.27 -1.03 -14.22
CA VAL A 10 10.24 -0.43 -13.29
C VAL A 10 11.65 -0.86 -13.67
N ASP A 11 12.52 0.09 -13.94
CA ASP A 11 13.91 -0.16 -14.27
C ASP A 11 14.83 0.43 -13.16
N PRO A 12 15.72 -0.35 -12.52
CA PRO A 12 15.80 -1.81 -12.60
C PRO A 12 14.62 -2.51 -11.89
N PRO A 13 14.20 -3.69 -12.40
CA PRO A 13 13.15 -4.48 -11.75
C PRO A 13 13.56 -4.88 -10.33
N ALA A 14 12.63 -4.80 -9.39
CA ALA A 14 12.89 -5.20 -8.01
C ALA A 14 11.64 -5.79 -7.34
N ALA A 15 11.86 -6.79 -6.47
CA ALA A 15 10.79 -7.36 -5.65
C ALA A 15 10.12 -6.28 -4.80
N ALA A 16 8.80 -6.36 -4.65
CA ALA A 16 7.98 -5.45 -3.85
C ALA A 16 8.04 -3.95 -4.24
N ARG A 17 8.77 -3.58 -5.29
CA ARG A 17 8.76 -2.21 -5.81
C ARG A 17 7.66 -2.07 -6.85
N VAL A 18 6.75 -1.13 -6.62
CA VAL A 18 5.68 -0.77 -7.56
C VAL A 18 5.61 0.74 -7.62
N ILE A 19 5.48 1.29 -8.82
CA ILE A 19 5.27 2.72 -9.08
C ILE A 19 3.81 2.90 -9.49
N GLY A 20 3.22 4.01 -9.12
CA GLY A 20 1.83 4.34 -9.49
C GLY A 20 1.51 5.82 -9.37
N PRO A 21 0.39 6.27 -9.97
CA PRO A 21 -0.01 7.67 -9.96
C PRO A 21 -0.38 8.17 -8.55
N MET A 22 0.00 9.41 -8.28
CA MET A 22 -0.51 10.24 -7.19
C MET A 22 -1.19 11.46 -7.79
N THR A 23 -2.50 11.58 -7.63
CA THR A 23 -3.34 12.57 -8.30
C THR A 23 -4.38 13.12 -7.32
N ARG A 24 -5.02 14.22 -7.66
CA ARG A 24 -6.09 14.82 -6.86
C ARG A 24 -7.44 14.13 -7.05
N THR A 25 -7.65 13.51 -8.23
CA THR A 25 -8.89 12.80 -8.56
C THR A 25 -8.60 11.38 -9.03
N VAL A 26 -9.59 10.51 -8.90
CA VAL A 26 -9.49 9.13 -9.42
C VAL A 26 -9.47 9.12 -10.95
N ALA A 27 -10.19 10.06 -11.59
CA ALA A 27 -10.19 10.20 -13.05
C ALA A 27 -8.78 10.54 -13.59
N ASP A 28 -8.03 11.42 -12.92
CA ASP A 28 -6.64 11.71 -13.30
C ASP A 28 -5.73 10.50 -13.09
N ALA A 29 -5.97 9.70 -12.04
CA ALA A 29 -5.23 8.46 -11.83
C ALA A 29 -5.48 7.46 -12.96
N ALA A 30 -6.72 7.31 -13.40
CA ALA A 30 -7.11 6.46 -14.51
C ALA A 30 -6.49 6.95 -15.84
N LEU A 31 -6.53 8.25 -16.09
CA LEU A 31 -5.89 8.85 -17.27
C LEU A 31 -4.39 8.59 -17.31
N LEU A 32 -3.71 8.77 -16.17
CA LEU A 32 -2.27 8.50 -16.09
C LEU A 32 -1.99 6.99 -16.27
N MET A 33 -2.79 6.09 -15.66
CA MET A 33 -2.67 4.65 -15.87
C MET A 33 -2.79 4.25 -17.33
N LYS A 34 -3.68 4.87 -18.10
CA LYS A 34 -3.84 4.64 -19.55
C LYS A 34 -2.54 4.89 -20.33
N VAL A 35 -1.74 5.84 -19.89
CA VAL A 35 -0.47 6.21 -20.53
C VAL A 35 0.68 5.32 -20.08
N VAL A 36 0.82 5.09 -18.75
CA VAL A 36 2.03 4.49 -18.18
C VAL A 36 1.95 2.96 -18.03
N SER A 37 0.79 2.33 -18.24
CA SER A 37 0.62 0.88 -18.11
C SER A 37 0.93 0.12 -19.40
N ARG A 38 1.97 0.53 -20.11
CA ARG A 38 2.46 -0.13 -21.32
C ARG A 38 3.67 -1.00 -20.99
N PRO A 39 3.81 -2.19 -21.61
CA PRO A 39 4.97 -3.03 -21.37
C PRO A 39 6.27 -2.37 -21.83
N ASP A 40 7.35 -2.65 -21.11
CA ASP A 40 8.70 -2.24 -21.46
C ASP A 40 9.65 -3.46 -21.31
N PRO A 41 10.41 -3.85 -22.35
CA PRO A 41 11.27 -5.03 -22.32
C PRO A 41 12.44 -4.92 -21.35
N ARG A 42 12.78 -3.74 -20.85
CA ARG A 42 13.79 -3.56 -19.80
C ARG A 42 13.35 -4.11 -18.45
N ASP A 43 12.04 -4.15 -18.19
CA ASP A 43 11.46 -4.82 -17.03
C ASP A 43 10.95 -6.21 -17.42
N TYR A 44 11.72 -7.26 -17.12
CA TYR A 44 11.34 -8.65 -17.40
C TYR A 44 10.04 -9.10 -16.64
N MET A 45 9.61 -8.33 -15.63
CA MET A 45 8.35 -8.55 -14.91
C MET A 45 7.19 -7.74 -15.49
N SER A 46 7.43 -6.99 -16.57
CA SER A 46 6.40 -6.21 -17.26
C SER A 46 5.28 -7.10 -17.76
N LEU A 47 4.03 -6.74 -17.43
CA LEU A 47 2.87 -7.49 -17.91
C LEU A 47 2.68 -7.28 -19.41
N PRO A 48 2.12 -8.29 -20.12
CA PRO A 48 1.75 -8.12 -21.51
C PRO A 48 0.79 -6.94 -21.71
N ALA A 49 0.82 -6.35 -22.91
CA ALA A 49 -0.11 -5.29 -23.29
C ALA A 49 -1.56 -5.77 -23.14
N GLN A 50 -2.40 -4.97 -22.53
CA GLN A 50 -3.82 -5.21 -22.36
C GLN A 50 -4.58 -3.93 -22.70
N ASP A 51 -5.67 -4.06 -23.42
CA ASP A 51 -6.60 -2.95 -23.67
C ASP A 51 -7.57 -2.87 -22.48
N ILE A 52 -7.20 -2.05 -21.50
CA ILE A 52 -8.00 -1.81 -20.29
C ILE A 52 -8.76 -0.51 -20.47
N PRO A 53 -10.10 -0.52 -20.37
CA PRO A 53 -10.93 0.66 -20.54
C PRO A 53 -10.87 1.56 -19.28
N TRP A 54 -9.74 2.22 -19.05
CA TRP A 54 -9.45 3.01 -17.85
C TRP A 54 -10.47 4.13 -17.58
N GLU A 55 -11.18 4.59 -18.61
CA GLU A 55 -12.23 5.60 -18.51
C GLU A 55 -13.55 5.08 -17.93
N LEU A 56 -13.77 3.77 -17.90
CA LEU A 56 -15.00 3.16 -17.37
C LEU A 56 -14.96 3.00 -15.85
N LEU A 57 -15.11 4.11 -15.13
CA LEU A 57 -15.00 4.16 -13.68
C LEU A 57 -16.31 3.84 -12.94
N ALA A 58 -17.45 3.74 -13.64
CA ALA A 58 -18.71 3.37 -13.03
C ALA A 58 -18.73 1.86 -12.68
N ARG A 59 -19.28 1.51 -11.51
CA ARG A 59 -19.44 0.13 -11.06
C ARG A 59 -20.68 -0.02 -10.20
N ASP A 60 -21.46 -1.07 -10.43
CA ASP A 60 -22.48 -1.54 -9.51
C ASP A 60 -21.81 -2.29 -8.35
N LEU A 61 -22.17 -1.93 -7.13
CA LEU A 61 -21.61 -2.55 -5.92
C LEU A 61 -22.50 -3.66 -5.34
N LYS A 62 -23.67 -3.90 -5.91
CA LYS A 62 -24.59 -4.91 -5.43
C LYS A 62 -23.94 -6.30 -5.42
N GLY A 63 -23.82 -6.88 -4.22
CA GLY A 63 -23.24 -8.21 -4.02
C GLY A 63 -21.71 -8.27 -4.07
N VAL A 64 -21.00 -7.14 -4.26
CA VAL A 64 -19.54 -7.08 -4.17
C VAL A 64 -19.12 -7.44 -2.74
N ARG A 65 -18.26 -8.43 -2.59
CA ARG A 65 -17.77 -8.88 -1.28
C ARG A 65 -16.53 -8.12 -0.87
N ILE A 66 -16.55 -7.52 0.31
CA ILE A 66 -15.49 -6.67 0.84
C ILE A 66 -15.03 -7.19 2.20
N GLY A 67 -13.75 -7.52 2.33
CA GLY A 67 -13.12 -7.78 3.62
C GLY A 67 -12.74 -6.47 4.31
N LEU A 68 -13.24 -6.20 5.50
CA LEU A 68 -12.89 -5.02 6.29
C LEU A 68 -11.80 -5.38 7.30
N TRP A 69 -10.57 -4.97 7.00
CA TRP A 69 -9.39 -5.25 7.81
C TRP A 69 -9.02 -4.05 8.67
N THR A 70 -9.46 -4.08 9.93
CA THR A 70 -9.19 -3.06 10.96
C THR A 70 -8.61 -3.68 12.23
N ASP A 71 -7.83 -4.75 12.08
CA ASP A 71 -7.14 -5.46 13.14
C ASP A 71 -5.64 -5.49 12.88
N THR A 72 -4.83 -5.59 13.92
CA THR A 72 -3.36 -5.65 13.88
C THR A 72 -2.81 -6.88 14.59
N ALA A 73 -3.63 -7.92 14.80
CA ALA A 73 -3.27 -9.15 15.51
C ALA A 73 -2.59 -8.94 16.88
N GLY A 74 -3.03 -7.90 17.60
CA GLY A 74 -2.44 -7.57 18.91
C GLY A 74 -1.07 -6.91 18.84
N GLY A 75 -0.61 -6.48 17.63
CA GLY A 75 0.67 -5.82 17.47
C GLY A 75 0.69 -4.42 18.11
N TRP A 76 -0.17 -3.54 17.66
CA TRP A 76 -0.27 -2.14 18.13
C TRP A 76 -1.68 -1.60 17.92
N PRO A 77 -2.10 -0.65 18.77
CA PRO A 77 -3.43 -0.06 18.62
C PRO A 77 -3.53 0.76 17.33
N ILE A 78 -4.72 0.74 16.74
CA ILE A 78 -5.12 1.69 15.70
C ILE A 78 -5.68 2.92 16.41
N ASP A 79 -5.29 4.11 15.96
CA ASP A 79 -5.87 5.37 16.42
C ASP A 79 -7.40 5.34 16.26
N GLY A 80 -8.13 5.78 17.29
CA GLY A 80 -9.59 5.73 17.31
C GLY A 80 -10.22 6.53 16.17
N GLU A 81 -9.69 7.72 15.85
CA GLU A 81 -10.21 8.55 14.76
C GLU A 81 -9.96 7.91 13.39
N VAL A 82 -8.80 7.25 13.23
CA VAL A 82 -8.50 6.48 12.00
C VAL A 82 -9.48 5.33 11.83
N LYS A 83 -9.70 4.55 12.89
CA LYS A 83 -10.62 3.41 12.87
C LYS A 83 -12.04 3.85 12.57
N ASP A 84 -12.53 4.88 13.24
CA ASP A 84 -13.90 5.39 13.07
C ASP A 84 -14.15 5.93 11.65
N ALA A 85 -13.18 6.63 11.06
CA ALA A 85 -13.28 7.12 9.69
C ALA A 85 -13.38 5.97 8.68
N VAL A 86 -12.55 4.91 8.84
CA VAL A 86 -12.58 3.74 7.96
C VAL A 86 -13.86 2.93 8.14
N LEU A 87 -14.37 2.75 9.36
CA LEU A 87 -15.65 2.10 9.61
C LEU A 87 -16.83 2.89 9.00
N THR A 88 -16.76 4.21 9.03
CA THR A 88 -17.77 5.07 8.39
C THR A 88 -17.73 4.93 6.87
N ALA A 89 -16.53 4.92 6.29
CA ALA A 89 -16.36 4.66 4.85
C ALA A 89 -16.90 3.28 4.45
N ALA A 90 -16.62 2.24 5.23
CA ALA A 90 -17.12 0.88 4.96
C ALA A 90 -18.66 0.83 4.92
N ARG A 91 -19.35 1.52 5.84
CA ARG A 91 -20.83 1.63 5.82
C ARG A 91 -21.37 2.24 4.54
N THR A 92 -20.62 3.15 3.91
CA THR A 92 -21.03 3.77 2.64
C THR A 92 -21.07 2.72 1.51
N PHE A 93 -20.13 1.77 1.50
CA PHE A 93 -20.14 0.66 0.55
C PHE A 93 -21.29 -0.32 0.85
N GLU A 94 -21.59 -0.61 2.11
CA GLU A 94 -22.75 -1.44 2.49
C GLU A 94 -24.07 -0.81 2.02
N GLN A 95 -24.26 0.49 2.24
CA GLN A 95 -25.44 1.25 1.78
C GLN A 95 -25.62 1.21 0.26
N ALA A 96 -24.53 1.05 -0.48
CA ALA A 96 -24.53 0.88 -1.94
C ALA A 96 -24.75 -0.58 -2.38
N GLY A 97 -24.98 -1.52 -1.44
CA GLY A 97 -25.29 -2.92 -1.72
C GLY A 97 -24.12 -3.89 -1.69
N ALA A 98 -22.92 -3.45 -1.30
CA ALA A 98 -21.82 -4.35 -1.05
C ALA A 98 -22.04 -5.17 0.24
N ILE A 99 -21.41 -6.34 0.30
CA ILE A 99 -21.39 -7.21 1.49
C ILE A 99 -20.05 -6.99 2.19
N VAL A 100 -20.07 -6.31 3.33
CA VAL A 100 -18.86 -6.02 4.09
C VAL A 100 -18.75 -6.98 5.28
N GLU A 101 -17.64 -7.72 5.35
CA GLU A 101 -17.39 -8.73 6.38
C GLU A 101 -16.07 -8.42 7.11
N PRO A 102 -16.01 -8.62 8.43
CA PRO A 102 -14.74 -8.47 9.15
C PRO A 102 -13.66 -9.39 8.60
N LEU A 103 -12.45 -8.87 8.41
CA LEU A 103 -11.27 -9.64 8.03
C LEU A 103 -10.23 -9.52 9.14
N ALA A 104 -9.91 -10.65 9.78
CA ALA A 104 -8.87 -10.71 10.81
C ALA A 104 -7.47 -10.53 10.20
N ASP A 105 -6.52 -10.01 10.97
CA ASP A 105 -5.13 -9.94 10.54
C ASP A 105 -4.55 -11.36 10.38
N TRP A 106 -3.94 -11.61 9.25
CA TRP A 106 -3.31 -12.89 8.86
C TRP A 106 -1.79 -12.87 8.99
N THR A 107 -1.24 -11.73 9.38
CA THR A 107 0.21 -11.56 9.41
C THR A 107 0.80 -11.99 10.75
N THR A 108 2.04 -12.46 10.75
CA THR A 108 2.80 -12.74 11.96
C THR A 108 3.97 -11.78 12.09
N LEU A 109 4.48 -11.61 13.32
CA LEU A 109 5.69 -10.82 13.55
C LEU A 109 6.87 -11.37 12.74
N ASP A 110 7.00 -12.69 12.64
CA ASP A 110 8.06 -13.34 11.87
C ASP A 110 8.03 -12.98 10.39
N MET A 111 6.84 -12.98 9.76
CA MET A 111 6.66 -12.54 8.37
C MET A 111 7.05 -11.07 8.16
N ARG A 112 6.68 -10.20 9.11
CA ARG A 112 7.00 -8.78 9.08
C ARG A 112 8.49 -8.51 9.28
N MET A 113 9.11 -9.24 10.20
CA MET A 113 10.56 -9.17 10.42
C MET A 113 11.33 -9.66 9.19
N GLY A 114 10.82 -10.67 8.47
CA GLY A 114 11.39 -11.09 7.18
C GLY A 114 11.43 -9.96 6.16
N MET A 115 10.34 -9.21 6.04
CA MET A 115 10.28 -8.04 5.16
C MET A 115 11.25 -6.93 5.61
N ALA A 116 11.34 -6.67 6.92
CA ALA A 116 12.26 -5.66 7.48
C ALA A 116 13.73 -6.02 7.20
N HIS A 117 14.14 -7.25 7.49
CA HIS A 117 15.52 -7.71 7.25
C HIS A 117 15.88 -7.67 5.76
N PHE A 118 14.96 -8.07 4.89
CA PHE A 118 15.17 -7.96 3.44
C PHE A 118 15.34 -6.50 3.00
N PHE A 119 14.55 -5.58 3.55
CA PHE A 119 14.68 -4.14 3.29
C PHE A 119 16.03 -3.58 3.78
N THR A 120 16.46 -3.92 5.00
CA THR A 120 17.74 -3.44 5.54
C THR A 120 18.94 -3.95 4.71
N MET A 121 18.92 -5.22 4.28
CA MET A 121 19.96 -5.76 3.41
C MET A 121 20.00 -5.03 2.06
N ARG A 122 18.83 -4.70 1.52
CA ARG A 122 18.75 -3.92 0.31
C ARG A 122 19.35 -2.51 0.49
N CYS A 123 19.05 -1.81 1.59
CA CYS A 123 19.68 -0.51 1.89
C CYS A 123 21.19 -0.63 1.90
N ARG A 124 21.76 -1.69 2.49
CA ARG A 124 23.19 -1.94 2.52
C ARG A 124 23.78 -2.11 1.11
N VAL A 125 23.15 -2.92 0.28
CA VAL A 125 23.60 -3.19 -1.10
C VAL A 125 23.49 -1.93 -1.96
N ASP A 126 22.36 -1.23 -1.88
CA ASP A 126 22.12 -0.01 -2.66
C ASP A 126 23.13 1.10 -2.28
N LEU A 127 23.40 1.32 -0.97
CA LEU A 127 24.40 2.29 -0.51
C LEU A 127 25.82 1.92 -0.97
N ALA A 128 26.19 0.64 -0.90
CA ALA A 128 27.50 0.17 -1.33
C ALA A 128 27.73 0.34 -2.84
N ALA A 129 26.67 0.32 -3.64
CA ALA A 129 26.73 0.54 -5.08
C ALA A 129 26.76 2.02 -5.50
N MET A 130 26.51 2.94 -4.56
CA MET A 130 26.49 4.38 -4.84
C MET A 130 27.89 5.00 -4.75
N PRO A 131 28.19 6.04 -5.52
CA PRO A 131 29.35 6.88 -5.28
C PRO A 131 29.32 7.44 -3.84
N PRO A 132 30.47 7.48 -3.10
CA PRO A 132 30.50 7.88 -1.68
C PRO A 132 29.84 9.22 -1.39
N GLN A 133 30.01 10.20 -2.27
CA GLN A 133 29.40 11.53 -2.11
C GLN A 133 27.86 11.49 -2.17
N ARG A 134 27.29 10.59 -2.98
CA ARG A 134 25.83 10.40 -3.07
C ARG A 134 25.31 9.56 -1.90
N ALA A 135 26.03 8.52 -1.53
CA ALA A 135 25.69 7.69 -0.37
C ALA A 135 25.59 8.55 0.91
N ALA A 136 26.53 9.49 1.10
CA ALA A 136 26.54 10.40 2.27
C ALA A 136 25.31 11.29 2.40
N LEU A 137 24.52 11.50 1.31
CA LEU A 137 23.28 12.26 1.30
C LEU A 137 22.06 11.41 1.68
N ALA A 138 22.20 10.11 1.87
CA ALA A 138 21.09 9.26 2.29
C ALA A 138 20.65 9.61 3.70
N ALA A 139 19.34 9.47 3.96
CA ALA A 139 18.79 9.77 5.27
C ALA A 139 19.41 8.88 6.36
N PRO A 140 19.61 9.39 7.59
CA PRO A 140 20.28 8.68 8.68
C PRO A 140 19.70 7.27 8.95
N TYR A 141 18.39 7.09 8.82
CA TYR A 141 17.77 5.78 9.03
C TYR A 141 18.15 4.74 7.96
N ILE A 142 18.51 5.17 6.74
CA ILE A 142 19.01 4.27 5.69
C ILE A 142 20.40 3.77 6.06
N HIS A 143 21.25 4.64 6.61
CA HIS A 143 22.56 4.24 7.13
C HIS A 143 22.43 3.28 8.29
N ALA A 144 21.57 3.56 9.27
CA ALA A 144 21.30 2.66 10.38
C ALA A 144 20.77 1.29 9.93
N ALA A 145 19.87 1.26 8.95
CA ALA A 145 19.36 0.03 8.34
C ALA A 145 20.48 -0.76 7.66
N ALA A 146 21.37 -0.09 6.92
CA ALA A 146 22.50 -0.73 6.26
C ALA A 146 23.56 -1.26 7.25
N GLU A 147 23.77 -0.55 8.36
CA GLU A 147 24.65 -1.00 9.45
C GLU A 147 24.08 -2.26 10.13
N PHE A 148 22.80 -2.23 10.51
CA PHE A 148 22.12 -3.42 11.05
C PHE A 148 22.24 -4.62 10.11
N ALA A 149 22.06 -4.42 8.80
CA ALA A 149 22.19 -5.47 7.82
C ALA A 149 23.62 -6.09 7.78
N GLY A 150 24.63 -5.37 8.25
CA GLY A 150 26.00 -5.87 8.40
C GLY A 150 26.15 -6.99 9.44
N SER A 151 25.21 -7.11 10.37
CA SER A 151 25.17 -8.20 11.37
C SER A 151 24.44 -9.45 10.87
N LEU A 152 23.72 -9.37 9.74
CA LEU A 152 22.98 -10.51 9.19
C LEU A 152 23.92 -11.43 8.40
N THR A 153 23.76 -12.73 8.62
CA THR A 153 24.44 -13.76 7.83
C THR A 153 23.74 -13.92 6.46
N PRO A 154 24.40 -14.54 5.46
CA PRO A 154 23.75 -14.94 4.22
C PRO A 154 22.51 -15.81 4.45
N GLU A 155 22.54 -16.68 5.45
CA GLU A 155 21.41 -17.53 5.82
C GLU A 155 20.25 -16.71 6.38
N ASP A 156 20.50 -15.71 7.23
CA ASP A 156 19.47 -14.80 7.74
C ASP A 156 18.80 -14.03 6.60
N THR A 157 19.59 -13.59 5.64
CA THR A 157 19.08 -12.87 4.45
C THR A 157 18.19 -13.77 3.60
N PHE A 158 18.60 -15.03 3.37
CA PHE A 158 17.77 -15.98 2.63
C PHE A 158 16.49 -16.34 3.39
N ARG A 159 16.58 -16.57 4.70
CA ARG A 159 15.39 -16.78 5.56
C ARG A 159 14.44 -15.58 5.52
N ALA A 160 14.95 -14.36 5.52
CA ALA A 160 14.15 -13.16 5.38
C ALA A 160 13.36 -13.15 4.05
N PHE A 161 13.99 -13.53 2.95
CA PHE A 161 13.32 -13.71 1.66
C PHE A 161 12.23 -14.80 1.72
N VAL A 162 12.48 -15.95 2.32
CA VAL A 162 11.48 -17.03 2.49
C VAL A 162 10.27 -16.55 3.30
N ARG A 163 10.50 -15.82 4.41
CA ARG A 163 9.43 -15.23 5.23
C ARG A 163 8.60 -14.21 4.47
N MET A 164 9.25 -13.41 3.63
CA MET A 164 8.56 -12.46 2.74
C MET A 164 7.66 -13.19 1.71
N GLN A 165 8.09 -14.34 1.20
CA GLN A 165 7.25 -15.18 0.34
C GLN A 165 6.08 -15.81 1.10
N ALA A 166 6.28 -16.20 2.36
CA ALA A 166 5.21 -16.67 3.23
C ALA A 166 4.15 -15.57 3.46
N LEU A 167 4.58 -14.32 3.71
CA LEU A 167 3.69 -13.17 3.82
C LEU A 167 2.86 -12.96 2.53
N ARG A 168 3.49 -13.09 1.36
CA ARG A 168 2.81 -13.02 0.06
C ARG A 168 1.70 -14.06 -0.05
N ALA A 169 2.03 -15.33 0.21
CA ALA A 169 1.09 -16.44 0.12
C ALA A 169 -0.07 -16.27 1.12
N ALA A 170 0.24 -15.91 2.37
CA ALA A 170 -0.77 -15.67 3.40
C ALA A 170 -1.71 -14.51 3.03
N THR A 171 -1.16 -13.41 2.48
CA THR A 171 -1.97 -12.26 2.03
C THR A 171 -2.94 -12.66 0.92
N VAL A 172 -2.47 -13.38 -0.10
CA VAL A 172 -3.34 -13.85 -1.18
C VAL A 172 -4.42 -14.79 -0.64
N ALA A 173 -4.07 -15.75 0.23
CA ALA A 173 -5.02 -16.70 0.81
C ALA A 173 -6.10 -15.99 1.65
N ALA A 174 -5.71 -15.04 2.51
CA ALA A 174 -6.64 -14.32 3.38
C ALA A 174 -7.60 -13.43 2.59
N THR A 175 -7.14 -12.84 1.48
CA THR A 175 -7.96 -11.91 0.68
C THR A 175 -8.75 -12.59 -0.44
N LEU A 176 -8.44 -13.85 -0.78
CA LEU A 176 -9.10 -14.60 -1.87
C LEU A 176 -10.63 -14.69 -1.77
N PRO A 177 -11.26 -14.81 -0.57
CA PRO A 177 -12.72 -14.87 -0.45
C PRO A 177 -13.44 -13.57 -0.82
N TYR A 178 -12.71 -12.46 -0.92
CA TYR A 178 -13.26 -11.13 -1.16
C TYR A 178 -12.92 -10.63 -2.58
N ASP A 179 -13.74 -9.73 -3.09
CA ASP A 179 -13.43 -9.00 -4.32
C ASP A 179 -12.46 -7.85 -4.02
N TYR A 180 -12.69 -7.18 -2.87
CA TYR A 180 -11.85 -6.08 -2.38
C TYR A 180 -11.61 -6.20 -0.88
N VAL A 181 -10.57 -5.50 -0.42
CA VAL A 181 -10.28 -5.30 1.01
C VAL A 181 -10.23 -3.81 1.29
N LEU A 182 -10.96 -3.39 2.34
CA LEU A 182 -10.86 -2.05 2.90
C LEU A 182 -10.02 -2.10 4.18
N SER A 183 -9.15 -1.11 4.34
CA SER A 183 -8.36 -0.95 5.57
C SER A 183 -7.95 0.51 5.77
N PRO A 184 -7.46 0.90 6.95
CA PRO A 184 -6.65 2.12 7.06
C PRO A 184 -5.45 2.07 6.12
N VAL A 185 -4.93 3.23 5.70
CA VAL A 185 -3.61 3.33 5.05
C VAL A 185 -2.50 3.18 6.08
N SER A 186 -2.67 3.84 7.22
CA SER A 186 -1.78 3.75 8.39
C SER A 186 -2.62 3.58 9.66
N PRO A 187 -2.15 2.87 10.70
CA PRO A 187 -2.85 2.75 11.96
C PRO A 187 -2.82 4.04 12.79
N VAL A 188 -2.05 5.05 12.39
CA VAL A 188 -1.87 6.30 13.10
C VAL A 188 -2.23 7.49 12.22
N LEU A 189 -2.54 8.63 12.86
CA LEU A 189 -2.68 9.91 12.18
C LEU A 189 -1.34 10.35 11.56
N PRO A 190 -1.36 11.24 10.54
CA PRO A 190 -0.14 11.83 10.01
C PRO A 190 0.72 12.45 11.10
N PHE A 191 2.01 12.18 11.08
CA PHE A 191 3.02 12.77 11.96
C PHE A 191 3.75 13.92 11.26
N ALA A 192 4.60 14.67 12.01
CA ALA A 192 5.34 15.80 11.46
C ALA A 192 6.16 15.41 10.23
N ALA A 193 6.23 16.29 9.24
CA ALA A 193 6.90 16.01 7.95
C ALA A 193 8.41 15.72 8.10
N GLU A 194 9.03 16.23 9.14
CA GLU A 194 10.44 16.02 9.49
C GLU A 194 10.68 14.67 10.18
N ALA A 195 9.60 14.02 10.69
CA ALA A 195 9.70 12.71 11.32
C ALA A 195 9.75 11.61 10.27
N ILE A 196 10.53 10.58 10.53
CA ILE A 196 10.70 9.43 9.61
C ILE A 196 9.54 8.44 9.78
N ASN A 197 8.99 8.35 10.99
CA ASN A 197 7.92 7.45 11.40
C ASN A 197 7.18 8.03 12.61
N SER A 198 6.10 7.36 13.02
CA SER A 198 5.26 7.78 14.15
C SER A 198 5.87 7.53 15.53
N GLY A 199 7.06 6.93 15.61
CA GLY A 199 7.77 6.66 16.86
C GLY A 199 8.80 5.54 16.73
N PRO A 200 9.78 5.49 17.61
CA PRO A 200 10.91 4.56 17.53
C PRO A 200 10.54 3.12 17.91
N GLU A 201 9.38 2.90 18.56
CA GLU A 201 9.03 1.60 19.12
C GLU A 201 8.84 0.54 18.03
N ASN A 202 8.37 0.93 16.86
CA ASN A 202 8.19 0.00 15.75
C ASN A 202 8.16 0.71 14.38
N PRO A 203 9.24 0.71 13.64
CA PRO A 203 9.33 1.34 12.32
C PRO A 203 8.44 0.69 11.24
N LEU A 204 7.90 -0.51 11.51
CA LEU A 204 6.99 -1.20 10.59
C LEU A 204 5.52 -0.84 10.82
N LYS A 205 5.21 -0.17 11.95
CA LYS A 205 3.84 0.16 12.35
C LYS A 205 3.11 0.95 11.27
N ASP A 206 3.71 2.04 10.80
CA ASP A 206 3.06 2.98 9.89
C ASP A 206 2.69 2.37 8.53
N SER A 207 3.40 1.32 8.11
CA SER A 207 3.15 0.59 6.86
C SER A 207 2.42 -0.74 7.06
N HIS A 208 1.83 -0.98 8.24
CA HIS A 208 1.18 -2.23 8.60
C HIS A 208 0.19 -2.71 7.52
N PHE A 209 -0.72 -1.84 7.10
CA PHE A 209 -1.77 -2.17 6.15
C PHE A 209 -1.32 -2.10 4.69
N THR A 210 -0.28 -1.35 4.36
CA THR A 210 0.12 -1.10 2.97
C THR A 210 1.20 -2.03 2.47
N SER A 211 2.17 -2.39 3.31
CA SER A 211 3.35 -3.17 2.91
C SER A 211 3.00 -4.58 2.41
N VAL A 212 1.96 -5.20 2.94
CA VAL A 212 1.50 -6.54 2.55
C VAL A 212 1.06 -6.61 1.08
N PHE A 213 0.43 -5.54 0.57
CA PHE A 213 0.00 -5.47 -0.82
C PHE A 213 1.14 -5.17 -1.79
N ASN A 214 2.26 -4.63 -1.31
CA ASN A 214 3.49 -4.60 -2.09
C ASN A 214 4.07 -6.00 -2.25
N GLN A 215 4.02 -6.81 -1.20
CA GLN A 215 4.53 -8.19 -1.22
C GLN A 215 3.62 -9.11 -2.04
N SER A 216 2.30 -9.04 -1.87
CA SER A 216 1.35 -9.87 -2.61
C SER A 216 1.16 -9.44 -4.08
N GLU A 217 1.72 -8.28 -4.46
CA GLU A 217 1.63 -7.73 -5.81
C GLU A 217 0.22 -7.32 -6.26
N GLN A 218 -0.74 -7.33 -5.33
CA GLN A 218 -2.13 -6.92 -5.57
C GLN A 218 -2.23 -5.40 -5.74
N PRO A 219 -3.13 -4.89 -6.59
CA PRO A 219 -3.37 -3.46 -6.73
C PRO A 219 -4.02 -2.89 -5.47
N ALA A 220 -3.70 -1.64 -5.15
CA ALA A 220 -4.33 -0.90 -4.06
C ALA A 220 -4.39 0.60 -4.38
N ALA A 221 -5.44 1.27 -3.92
CA ALA A 221 -5.57 2.71 -3.94
C ALA A 221 -5.68 3.25 -2.51
N SER A 222 -5.19 4.47 -2.30
CA SER A 222 -5.43 5.25 -1.09
C SER A 222 -6.25 6.47 -1.46
N ILE A 223 -7.32 6.71 -0.71
CA ILE A 223 -8.21 7.85 -0.91
C ILE A 223 -8.55 8.47 0.46
N ASN A 224 -8.66 9.80 0.54
CA ASN A 224 -9.06 10.45 1.78
C ASN A 224 -10.49 10.04 2.15
N CYS A 225 -10.70 9.60 3.40
CA CYS A 225 -12.00 9.21 3.92
C CYS A 225 -12.48 10.09 5.09
N GLY A 226 -11.73 11.13 5.44
CA GLY A 226 -12.10 12.05 6.50
C GLY A 226 -10.91 12.79 7.06
N TYR A 227 -11.15 13.52 8.12
CA TYR A 227 -10.16 14.30 8.83
C TYR A 227 -10.28 14.03 10.33
N SER A 228 -9.16 14.06 11.04
CA SER A 228 -9.14 14.05 12.49
C SER A 228 -9.75 15.34 13.05
N ARG A 229 -10.02 15.36 14.36
CA ARG A 229 -10.44 16.59 15.06
C ARG A 229 -9.42 17.72 14.91
N GLY A 230 -8.15 17.38 14.71
CA GLY A 230 -7.06 18.32 14.43
C GLY A 230 -6.92 18.71 12.95
N GLY A 231 -7.82 18.26 12.06
CA GLY A 231 -7.79 18.59 10.64
C GLY A 231 -6.79 17.76 9.81
N LEU A 232 -6.17 16.73 10.40
CA LEU A 232 -5.24 15.84 9.67
C LEU A 232 -6.01 14.86 8.79
N PRO A 233 -5.60 14.64 7.52
CA PRO A 233 -6.30 13.74 6.61
C PRO A 233 -6.16 12.27 7.02
N ILE A 234 -7.22 11.50 6.85
CA ILE A 234 -7.25 10.06 7.10
C ILE A 234 -7.46 9.33 5.78
N GLY A 235 -6.62 8.33 5.52
CA GLY A 235 -6.66 7.55 4.29
C GLY A 235 -7.39 6.21 4.43
N LEU A 236 -8.32 5.94 3.52
CA LEU A 236 -8.88 4.61 3.26
C LEU A 236 -8.02 3.92 2.21
N GLN A 237 -7.58 2.70 2.47
CA GLN A 237 -7.00 1.82 1.47
C GLN A 237 -8.07 0.90 0.89
N ILE A 238 -8.08 0.76 -0.43
CA ILE A 238 -8.90 -0.15 -1.20
C ILE A 238 -7.96 -1.06 -1.97
N ALA A 239 -7.88 -2.34 -1.62
CA ALA A 239 -7.06 -3.32 -2.34
C ALA A 239 -7.95 -4.32 -3.08
N GLY A 240 -7.51 -4.74 -4.27
CA GLY A 240 -8.22 -5.69 -5.12
C GLY A 240 -7.43 -6.97 -5.35
N ARG A 241 -8.01 -7.90 -6.11
CA ARG A 241 -7.31 -9.08 -6.59
C ARG A 241 -6.21 -8.68 -7.57
N ARG A 242 -5.16 -9.47 -7.65
CA ARG A 242 -4.08 -9.22 -8.61
C ARG A 242 -4.64 -9.12 -10.03
N PHE A 243 -4.23 -8.09 -10.76
CA PHE A 243 -4.65 -7.70 -12.10
C PHE A 243 -6.01 -6.97 -12.21
N ASP A 244 -6.75 -6.83 -11.13
CA ASP A 244 -7.98 -6.01 -11.10
C ASP A 244 -7.67 -4.53 -10.79
N ASP A 245 -6.76 -3.96 -11.58
CA ASP A 245 -6.30 -2.57 -11.44
C ASP A 245 -7.45 -1.58 -11.68
N LEU A 246 -8.25 -1.83 -12.72
CA LEU A 246 -9.41 -1.00 -13.06
C LEU A 246 -10.48 -1.08 -11.96
N GLY A 247 -10.78 -2.30 -11.46
CA GLY A 247 -11.76 -2.48 -10.39
C GLY A 247 -11.40 -1.70 -9.12
N VAL A 248 -10.11 -1.64 -8.75
CA VAL A 248 -9.67 -0.80 -7.62
C VAL A 248 -9.93 0.68 -7.89
N LEU A 249 -9.72 1.19 -9.11
CA LEU A 249 -10.06 2.56 -9.47
C LEU A 249 -11.58 2.80 -9.50
N GLN A 250 -12.37 1.83 -9.95
CA GLN A 250 -13.83 1.90 -9.92
C GLN A 250 -14.37 2.01 -8.49
N MET A 251 -13.84 1.20 -7.55
CA MET A 251 -14.18 1.29 -6.14
C MET A 251 -13.78 2.64 -5.53
N ALA A 252 -12.59 3.14 -5.90
CA ALA A 252 -12.12 4.45 -5.46
C ALA A 252 -12.98 5.59 -6.05
N ALA A 253 -13.38 5.50 -7.33
CA ALA A 253 -14.24 6.49 -7.98
C ALA A 253 -15.65 6.54 -7.37
N PHE A 254 -16.23 5.38 -7.07
CA PHE A 254 -17.47 5.32 -6.30
C PHE A 254 -17.33 6.09 -5.00
N TYR A 255 -16.31 5.77 -4.20
CA TYR A 255 -16.11 6.40 -2.91
C TYR A 255 -15.79 7.89 -3.03
N GLU A 256 -15.02 8.33 -4.04
CA GLU A 256 -14.76 9.74 -4.33
C GLU A 256 -16.06 10.55 -4.53
N GLY A 257 -17.06 9.96 -5.18
CA GLY A 257 -18.34 10.59 -5.46
C GLY A 257 -19.27 10.74 -4.24
N VAL A 258 -19.06 9.93 -3.18
CA VAL A 258 -19.96 9.87 -2.01
C VAL A 258 -19.28 10.20 -0.68
N ARG A 259 -17.96 10.34 -0.66
CA ARG A 259 -17.17 10.67 0.54
C ARG A 259 -17.55 12.07 1.07
N PRO A 260 -17.26 12.35 2.36
CA PRO A 260 -17.46 13.69 2.92
C PRO A 260 -16.74 14.79 2.12
N ALA A 261 -17.25 16.03 2.23
CA ALA A 261 -16.62 17.18 1.61
C ALA A 261 -15.14 17.28 2.00
N GLN A 262 -14.30 17.57 1.03
CA GLN A 262 -12.87 17.67 1.24
C GLN A 262 -12.46 19.09 1.59
N ALA A 263 -11.47 19.23 2.48
CA ALA A 263 -10.84 20.50 2.74
C ALA A 263 -10.20 21.05 1.44
N PRO A 264 -10.18 22.35 1.24
CA PRO A 264 -9.45 22.97 0.13
C PRO A 264 -7.98 22.53 0.14
N TRP A 265 -7.40 22.36 -1.04
CA TRP A 265 -5.96 22.14 -1.13
C TRP A 265 -5.23 23.37 -0.62
N PRO A 266 -4.16 23.22 0.17
CA PRO A 266 -3.37 24.36 0.61
C PRO A 266 -2.76 25.05 -0.62
N GLU A 267 -2.78 26.39 -0.60
CA GLU A 267 -2.05 27.17 -1.60
C GLU A 267 -0.55 26.88 -1.45
N PRO A 268 0.18 26.72 -2.56
CA PRO A 268 1.64 26.61 -2.50
C PRO A 268 2.24 27.86 -1.86
N ALA A 269 3.15 27.67 -0.91
CA ALA A 269 3.88 28.77 -0.28
C ALA A 269 4.85 29.44 -1.25
#